data_040d6d3ba5112214508bb4309aad6968
#
_entry.id   040d6d3ba5112214508bb4309aad6968
#
_cell.length_a   1.000
_cell.length_b   1.000
_cell.length_c   1.000
_cell.angle_alpha   90.00
_cell.angle_beta   90.00
_cell.angle_gamma   90.00
#
_symmetry.space_group_name_H-M   'P 1'
#
loop_
_entity.id
_entity.type
_entity.pdbx_description
1 polymer ?
#
loop_
_entity_poly.entity_id
_entity_poly.type
_entity_poly.pdbx_seq_one_letter_code
_entity_poly.pdbx_strand_id
1 'polypeptide(L)'
;MSNTITPTVFYRTLNVEGLEIFYREAGPRDAPTVLLLHGFPSSSHMFRNLIPMLADKYHVVAPDFPGYGESSAPSVNDFDYSYERLAIVTEKFTEKLNISSYAMYLSDIGASIGFRLAVMHPERVTALIVQNGEAHFEAFDKEFSKGLFDYWEDRSEKNAQVLLDWLLTIEGTKWHYLHGVRDPSRISPDNWVIDQANQDRPGNKDIQLSILYNAKRNLDAYADWQEYFRKQQPPMLITWGKNDGIFTVEGAELYKRELPNAELYLLDTGHFALEEEVDRIGSLMHEFLDRTINKN
;
A
#
# COMPACT_ATOMS: atom_id res chain seq x y z
N MET A 1 29.76 22.50 -1.79
CA MET A 1 28.31 22.30 -2.06
C MET A 1 28.25 21.09 -2.97
N SER A 2 27.84 19.92 -2.48
CA SER A 2 27.61 18.76 -3.34
C SER A 2 26.37 19.08 -4.19
N ASN A 3 26.52 19.09 -5.53
CA ASN A 3 25.39 19.07 -6.43
C ASN A 3 24.69 17.72 -6.24
N THR A 4 23.77 17.62 -5.30
CA THR A 4 22.86 16.48 -5.20
C THR A 4 21.91 16.57 -6.39
N ILE A 5 22.24 15.82 -7.44
CA ILE A 5 21.34 15.64 -8.58
C ILE A 5 20.16 14.82 -8.06
N THR A 6 18.96 15.40 -8.10
CA THR A 6 17.73 14.66 -7.79
C THR A 6 17.62 13.46 -8.74
N PRO A 7 17.45 12.23 -8.25
CA PRO A 7 17.32 11.06 -9.11
C PRO A 7 16.15 11.21 -10.08
N THR A 8 16.35 10.78 -11.33
CA THR A 8 15.30 10.81 -12.35
C THR A 8 14.28 9.70 -12.09
N VAL A 9 13.01 10.06 -12.01
CA VAL A 9 11.89 9.12 -11.95
C VAL A 9 11.37 8.86 -13.35
N PHE A 10 11.25 7.59 -13.69
CA PHE A 10 10.69 7.13 -14.97
C PHE A 10 9.26 6.65 -14.77
N TYR A 11 8.40 6.92 -15.73
CA TYR A 11 7.01 6.51 -15.80
C TYR A 11 6.90 5.50 -16.94
N ARG A 12 6.53 4.27 -16.61
CA ARG A 12 6.58 3.15 -17.55
C ARG A 12 5.32 2.31 -17.48
N THR A 13 5.11 1.53 -18.52
CA THR A 13 4.05 0.53 -18.58
C THR A 13 4.64 -0.81 -18.99
N LEU A 14 4.16 -1.89 -18.37
CA LEU A 14 4.58 -3.26 -18.65
C LEU A 14 3.36 -4.15 -18.84
N ASN A 15 3.31 -4.89 -19.93
CA ASN A 15 2.25 -5.87 -20.13
C ASN A 15 2.48 -7.10 -19.24
N VAL A 16 1.51 -7.39 -18.36
CA VAL A 16 1.49 -8.54 -17.46
C VAL A 16 0.21 -9.32 -17.72
N GLU A 17 0.32 -10.46 -18.36
CA GLU A 17 -0.83 -11.34 -18.68
C GLU A 17 -2.01 -10.63 -19.39
N GLY A 18 -1.69 -9.69 -20.28
CA GLY A 18 -2.68 -8.91 -21.02
C GLY A 18 -3.11 -7.61 -20.32
N LEU A 19 -2.67 -7.36 -19.09
CA LEU A 19 -2.89 -6.11 -18.38
C LEU A 19 -1.71 -5.17 -18.60
N GLU A 20 -1.98 -3.91 -18.91
CA GLU A 20 -0.98 -2.85 -18.91
C GLU A 20 -0.81 -2.34 -17.47
N ILE A 21 0.31 -2.68 -16.84
CA ILE A 21 0.64 -2.25 -15.49
C ILE A 21 1.55 -1.03 -15.57
N PHE A 22 1.02 0.11 -15.15
CA PHE A 22 1.81 1.32 -15.01
C PHE A 22 2.67 1.24 -13.74
N TYR A 23 3.87 1.81 -13.79
CA TYR A 23 4.74 1.90 -12.62
C TYR A 23 5.70 3.09 -12.70
N ARG A 24 6.12 3.54 -11.53
CA ARG A 24 7.20 4.50 -11.36
C ARG A 24 8.48 3.74 -11.02
N GLU A 25 9.59 4.13 -11.65
CA GLU A 25 10.89 3.50 -11.45
C GLU A 25 11.97 4.56 -11.28
N ALA A 26 12.87 4.37 -10.31
CA ALA A 26 14.03 5.25 -10.11
C ALA A 26 15.19 4.48 -9.47
N GLY A 27 16.39 5.07 -9.55
CA GLY A 27 17.61 4.52 -8.98
C GLY A 27 18.31 3.48 -9.84
N PRO A 28 19.49 2.99 -9.38
CA PRO A 28 20.27 2.00 -10.13
C PRO A 28 19.58 0.64 -10.15
N ARG A 29 19.44 0.05 -11.31
CA ARG A 29 18.74 -1.25 -11.48
C ARG A 29 19.48 -2.45 -10.88
N ASP A 30 20.77 -2.30 -10.64
CA ASP A 30 21.65 -3.29 -10.00
C ASP A 30 21.73 -3.13 -8.47
N ALA A 31 21.09 -2.09 -7.93
CA ALA A 31 20.97 -1.90 -6.48
C ALA A 31 19.86 -2.78 -5.88
N PRO A 32 19.88 -3.00 -4.56
CA PRO A 32 18.78 -3.69 -3.87
C PRO A 32 17.43 -3.03 -4.16
N THR A 33 16.40 -3.84 -4.43
CA THR A 33 15.09 -3.31 -4.82
C THR A 33 14.21 -3.00 -3.61
N VAL A 34 13.54 -1.85 -3.68
CA VAL A 34 12.42 -1.46 -2.80
C VAL A 34 11.15 -1.40 -3.63
N LEU A 35 10.23 -2.33 -3.38
CA LEU A 35 8.93 -2.41 -4.02
C LEU A 35 7.89 -1.66 -3.17
N LEU A 36 7.26 -0.62 -3.74
CA LEU A 36 6.30 0.23 -3.04
C LEU A 36 4.88 -0.13 -3.48
N LEU A 37 4.08 -0.68 -2.56
CA LEU A 37 2.71 -1.12 -2.80
C LEU A 37 1.72 -0.16 -2.13
N HIS A 38 0.95 0.52 -2.97
CA HIS A 38 0.03 1.59 -2.56
C HIS A 38 -1.25 1.07 -1.92
N GLY A 39 -2.01 1.98 -1.30
CA GLY A 39 -3.31 1.74 -0.71
C GLY A 39 -4.48 2.36 -1.47
N PHE A 40 -5.70 2.11 -0.97
CA PHE A 40 -6.94 2.76 -1.40
C PHE A 40 -6.99 4.20 -0.82
N PRO A 41 -7.54 5.17 -1.54
CA PRO A 41 -7.98 5.13 -2.94
C PRO A 41 -6.90 5.54 -3.94
N SER A 42 -5.63 5.56 -3.52
CA SER A 42 -4.51 6.14 -4.27
C SER A 42 -3.88 5.17 -5.30
N SER A 43 -2.68 5.48 -5.70
CA SER A 43 -1.86 4.75 -6.67
C SER A 43 -0.39 4.96 -6.33
N SER A 44 0.53 4.59 -7.21
CA SER A 44 1.95 4.94 -7.05
C SER A 44 2.21 6.46 -6.92
N HIS A 45 1.19 7.29 -7.19
CA HIS A 45 1.24 8.73 -6.96
C HIS A 45 1.57 9.09 -5.51
N MET A 46 1.08 8.31 -4.53
CA MET A 46 1.38 8.55 -3.11
C MET A 46 2.88 8.52 -2.78
N PHE A 47 3.66 7.82 -3.60
CA PHE A 47 5.11 7.68 -3.39
C PHE A 47 5.96 8.72 -4.13
N ARG A 48 5.35 9.71 -4.83
CA ARG A 48 6.04 10.69 -5.67
C ARG A 48 7.17 11.44 -4.95
N ASN A 49 7.01 11.73 -3.68
CA ASN A 49 7.99 12.42 -2.86
C ASN A 49 8.99 11.44 -2.17
N LEU A 50 8.59 10.20 -1.92
CA LEU A 50 9.44 9.18 -1.29
C LEU A 50 10.43 8.57 -2.30
N ILE A 51 10.01 8.31 -3.53
CA ILE A 51 10.83 7.67 -4.56
C ILE A 51 12.17 8.39 -4.75
N PRO A 52 12.22 9.72 -4.95
CA PRO A 52 13.50 10.42 -5.12
C PRO A 52 14.44 10.32 -3.92
N MET A 53 13.89 10.18 -2.71
CA MET A 53 14.68 10.07 -1.48
C MET A 53 15.41 8.74 -1.38
N LEU A 54 14.84 7.66 -1.90
CA LEU A 54 15.43 6.31 -1.82
C LEU A 54 16.30 5.96 -3.02
N ALA A 55 16.09 6.64 -4.15
CA ALA A 55 16.67 6.29 -5.43
C ALA A 55 18.18 6.62 -5.59
N ASP A 56 18.80 7.21 -4.60
CA ASP A 56 20.25 7.39 -4.52
C ASP A 56 20.99 6.07 -4.21
N LYS A 57 20.33 5.15 -3.49
CA LYS A 57 20.89 3.88 -3.04
C LYS A 57 20.16 2.63 -3.49
N TYR A 58 18.88 2.75 -3.80
CA TYR A 58 18.00 1.61 -4.05
C TYR A 58 17.38 1.70 -5.45
N HIS A 59 17.11 0.53 -6.04
CA HIS A 59 16.21 0.41 -7.18
C HIS A 59 14.78 0.47 -6.67
N VAL A 60 14.09 1.58 -6.91
CA VAL A 60 12.74 1.83 -6.40
C VAL A 60 11.72 1.58 -7.49
N VAL A 61 10.74 0.72 -7.21
CA VAL A 61 9.69 0.35 -8.15
C VAL A 61 8.32 0.44 -7.47
N ALA A 62 7.41 1.18 -8.05
CA ALA A 62 6.07 1.42 -7.51
C ALA A 62 5.01 1.16 -8.59
N PRO A 63 4.42 -0.04 -8.70
CA PRO A 63 3.33 -0.31 -9.64
C PRO A 63 2.01 0.29 -9.14
N ASP A 64 1.12 0.60 -10.11
CA ASP A 64 -0.31 0.76 -9.85
C ASP A 64 -1.00 -0.60 -9.97
N PHE A 65 -1.81 -0.97 -8.99
CA PHE A 65 -2.60 -2.19 -9.10
C PHE A 65 -3.66 -2.09 -10.20
N PRO A 66 -4.08 -3.21 -10.82
CA PRO A 66 -5.25 -3.21 -11.69
C PRO A 66 -6.46 -2.54 -11.03
N GLY A 67 -7.12 -1.63 -11.76
CA GLY A 67 -8.23 -0.84 -11.23
C GLY A 67 -7.83 0.48 -10.56
N TYR A 68 -6.52 0.74 -10.41
CA TYR A 68 -5.98 1.95 -9.81
C TYR A 68 -5.05 2.71 -10.76
N GLY A 69 -4.85 3.99 -10.50
CA GLY A 69 -3.90 4.84 -11.19
C GLY A 69 -4.01 4.74 -12.72
N GLU A 70 -2.88 4.60 -13.39
CA GLU A 70 -2.78 4.50 -14.85
C GLU A 70 -2.76 3.04 -15.36
N SER A 71 -2.93 2.05 -14.46
CA SER A 71 -3.01 0.66 -14.85
C SER A 71 -4.36 0.28 -15.48
N SER A 72 -4.38 -0.85 -16.21
CA SER A 72 -5.59 -1.44 -16.78
C SER A 72 -6.67 -1.62 -15.73
N ALA A 73 -7.92 -1.34 -16.11
CA ALA A 73 -9.11 -1.49 -15.29
C ALA A 73 -10.19 -2.28 -16.07
N PRO A 74 -9.95 -3.58 -16.38
CA PRO A 74 -10.95 -4.39 -17.03
C PRO A 74 -12.21 -4.52 -16.18
N SER A 75 -13.36 -4.79 -16.84
CA SER A 75 -14.63 -5.00 -16.15
C SER A 75 -14.51 -6.11 -15.09
N VAL A 76 -15.30 -6.01 -14.02
CA VAL A 76 -15.41 -7.06 -12.98
C VAL A 76 -15.92 -8.41 -13.52
N ASN A 77 -16.47 -8.43 -14.75
CA ASN A 77 -16.86 -9.66 -15.42
C ASN A 77 -15.68 -10.32 -16.17
N ASP A 78 -14.61 -9.55 -16.45
CA ASP A 78 -13.47 -9.98 -17.27
C ASP A 78 -12.21 -10.21 -16.41
N PHE A 79 -12.19 -9.68 -15.18
CA PHE A 79 -11.05 -9.80 -14.28
C PHE A 79 -11.49 -10.00 -12.82
N ASP A 80 -10.84 -10.94 -12.13
CA ASP A 80 -11.01 -11.17 -10.70
C ASP A 80 -10.18 -10.16 -9.88
N TYR A 81 -10.86 -9.24 -9.20
CA TYR A 81 -10.25 -8.25 -8.32
C TYR A 81 -10.04 -8.76 -6.88
N SER A 82 -9.83 -10.07 -6.70
CA SER A 82 -9.41 -10.62 -5.41
C SER A 82 -7.98 -10.23 -5.07
N TYR A 83 -7.65 -10.10 -3.78
CA TYR A 83 -6.30 -9.77 -3.35
C TYR A 83 -5.30 -10.89 -3.70
N GLU A 84 -5.75 -12.13 -3.78
CA GLU A 84 -4.98 -13.26 -4.29
C GLU A 84 -4.56 -13.02 -5.75
N ARG A 85 -5.52 -12.59 -6.59
CA ARG A 85 -5.23 -12.32 -8.00
C ARG A 85 -4.34 -11.09 -8.18
N LEU A 86 -4.55 -10.03 -7.40
CA LEU A 86 -3.70 -8.85 -7.41
C LEU A 86 -2.26 -9.18 -6.96
N ALA A 87 -2.09 -10.06 -5.97
CA ALA A 87 -0.79 -10.56 -5.56
C ALA A 87 -0.09 -11.35 -6.68
N ILE A 88 -0.80 -12.24 -7.39
CA ILE A 88 -0.26 -12.97 -8.53
C ILE A 88 0.16 -12.01 -9.67
N VAL A 89 -0.65 -10.99 -9.99
CA VAL A 89 -0.26 -9.97 -10.99
C VAL A 89 1.00 -9.23 -10.56
N THR A 90 1.11 -8.89 -9.28
CA THR A 90 2.31 -8.22 -8.73
C THR A 90 3.52 -9.13 -8.77
N GLU A 91 3.37 -10.42 -8.46
CA GLU A 91 4.43 -11.42 -8.63
C GLU A 91 4.93 -11.46 -10.07
N LYS A 92 4.02 -11.64 -11.04
CA LYS A 92 4.35 -11.68 -12.47
C LYS A 92 4.98 -10.39 -12.98
N PHE A 93 4.55 -9.25 -12.44
CA PHE A 93 5.15 -7.95 -12.70
C PHE A 93 6.62 -7.93 -12.25
N THR A 94 6.93 -8.36 -11.02
CA THR A 94 8.31 -8.39 -10.53
C THR A 94 9.18 -9.39 -11.28
N GLU A 95 8.64 -10.56 -11.67
CA GLU A 95 9.33 -11.54 -12.50
C GLU A 95 9.73 -10.97 -13.87
N LYS A 96 8.81 -10.26 -14.53
CA LYS A 96 9.08 -9.62 -15.84
C LYS A 96 10.13 -8.51 -15.76
N LEU A 97 10.28 -7.86 -14.62
CA LEU A 97 11.35 -6.90 -14.37
C LEU A 97 12.67 -7.57 -13.93
N ASN A 98 12.71 -8.91 -13.82
CA ASN A 98 13.84 -9.69 -13.29
C ASN A 98 14.23 -9.30 -11.85
N ILE A 99 13.24 -8.92 -11.05
CA ILE A 99 13.44 -8.60 -9.63
C ILE A 99 13.28 -9.91 -8.83
N SER A 100 14.39 -10.46 -8.35
CA SER A 100 14.43 -11.74 -7.62
C SER A 100 14.18 -11.59 -6.13
N SER A 101 14.51 -10.43 -5.55
CA SER A 101 14.30 -10.14 -4.13
C SER A 101 14.04 -8.65 -3.92
N TYR A 102 13.34 -8.31 -2.85
CA TYR A 102 12.93 -6.95 -2.56
C TYR A 102 12.64 -6.72 -1.07
N ALA A 103 12.87 -5.49 -0.61
CA ALA A 103 12.15 -4.96 0.54
C ALA A 103 10.80 -4.41 0.06
N MET A 104 9.74 -4.56 0.86
CA MET A 104 8.41 -4.04 0.50
C MET A 104 7.98 -2.92 1.42
N TYR A 105 7.54 -1.80 0.84
CA TYR A 105 6.72 -0.81 1.51
C TYR A 105 5.25 -1.13 1.27
N LEU A 106 4.49 -1.25 2.34
CA LEU A 106 3.14 -1.78 2.36
C LEU A 106 2.20 -0.77 3.02
N SER A 107 1.26 -0.23 2.27
CA SER A 107 0.27 0.71 2.81
C SER A 107 -1.14 0.20 2.52
N ASP A 108 -2.02 0.21 3.52
CA ASP A 108 -3.45 -0.13 3.39
C ASP A 108 -3.67 -1.46 2.64
N ILE A 109 -4.42 -1.51 1.52
CA ILE A 109 -4.60 -2.73 0.72
C ILE A 109 -3.27 -3.28 0.17
N GLY A 110 -2.26 -2.42 0.00
CA GLY A 110 -0.92 -2.85 -0.38
C GLY A 110 -0.28 -3.79 0.66
N ALA A 111 -0.66 -3.67 1.94
CA ALA A 111 -0.26 -4.63 2.97
C ALA A 111 -0.90 -6.00 2.75
N SER A 112 -2.20 -6.04 2.48
CA SER A 112 -2.92 -7.28 2.19
C SER A 112 -2.36 -8.03 0.98
N ILE A 113 -1.95 -7.30 -0.07
CA ILE A 113 -1.33 -7.86 -1.27
C ILE A 113 0.11 -8.30 -0.99
N GLY A 114 0.89 -7.45 -0.32
CA GLY A 114 2.29 -7.71 0.00
C GLY A 114 2.49 -8.87 0.98
N PHE A 115 1.61 -9.04 1.97
CA PHE A 115 1.69 -10.20 2.87
C PHE A 115 1.36 -11.51 2.17
N ARG A 116 0.45 -11.52 1.17
CA ARG A 116 0.25 -12.69 0.30
C ARG A 116 1.50 -13.03 -0.50
N LEU A 117 2.17 -12.02 -1.08
CA LEU A 117 3.45 -12.21 -1.75
C LEU A 117 4.51 -12.79 -0.80
N ALA A 118 4.57 -12.29 0.44
CA ALA A 118 5.53 -12.75 1.44
C ALA A 118 5.28 -14.20 1.88
N VAL A 119 4.02 -14.62 1.98
CA VAL A 119 3.66 -16.01 2.26
C VAL A 119 3.98 -16.92 1.08
N MET A 120 3.70 -16.47 -0.16
CA MET A 120 3.99 -17.23 -1.38
C MET A 120 5.49 -17.42 -1.62
N HIS A 121 6.28 -16.37 -1.37
CA HIS A 121 7.72 -16.31 -1.68
C HIS A 121 8.53 -15.71 -0.52
N PRO A 122 8.59 -16.36 0.63
CA PRO A 122 9.32 -15.84 1.79
C PRO A 122 10.79 -15.56 1.52
N GLU A 123 11.41 -16.32 0.61
CA GLU A 123 12.81 -16.19 0.21
C GLU A 123 13.11 -14.93 -0.59
N ARG A 124 12.08 -14.29 -1.17
CA ARG A 124 12.24 -13.06 -1.95
C ARG A 124 12.16 -11.80 -1.10
N VAL A 125 11.66 -11.90 0.13
CA VAL A 125 11.41 -10.75 1.01
C VAL A 125 12.63 -10.49 1.89
N THR A 126 13.29 -9.36 1.70
CA THR A 126 14.47 -8.96 2.48
C THR A 126 14.12 -8.13 3.72
N ALA A 127 13.06 -7.34 3.64
CA ALA A 127 12.54 -6.53 4.75
C ALA A 127 11.09 -6.09 4.46
N LEU A 128 10.36 -5.71 5.49
CA LEU A 128 9.02 -5.15 5.41
C LEU A 128 8.99 -3.76 6.03
N ILE A 129 8.36 -2.82 5.34
CA ILE A 129 8.03 -1.48 5.86
C ILE A 129 6.52 -1.35 5.80
N VAL A 130 5.86 -1.19 6.93
CA VAL A 130 4.39 -1.11 7.01
C VAL A 130 3.97 0.29 7.42
N GLN A 131 3.05 0.87 6.66
CA GLN A 131 2.46 2.17 6.94
C GLN A 131 0.95 2.05 6.89
N ASN A 132 0.30 2.13 8.05
CA ASN A 132 -1.16 2.07 8.18
C ASN A 132 -1.77 0.95 7.30
N GLY A 133 -1.34 -0.29 7.56
CA GLY A 133 -1.78 -1.50 6.89
C GLY A 133 -1.97 -2.63 7.89
N GLU A 134 -3.06 -3.36 7.81
CA GLU A 134 -3.45 -4.36 8.81
C GLU A 134 -2.92 -5.76 8.50
N ALA A 135 -2.64 -6.51 9.59
CA ALA A 135 -2.44 -7.96 9.57
C ALA A 135 -3.24 -8.65 10.71
N HIS A 136 -4.15 -7.89 11.33
CA HIS A 136 -4.99 -8.32 12.42
C HIS A 136 -6.35 -7.62 12.30
N PHE A 137 -7.43 -8.34 12.53
CA PHE A 137 -8.78 -7.77 12.42
C PHE A 137 -9.03 -6.64 13.43
N GLU A 138 -8.39 -6.73 14.60
CA GLU A 138 -8.48 -5.73 15.67
C GLU A 138 -7.91 -4.36 15.27
N ALA A 139 -7.16 -4.29 14.16
CA ALA A 139 -6.62 -3.03 13.64
C ALA A 139 -7.70 -2.07 13.12
N PHE A 140 -8.86 -2.58 12.69
CA PHE A 140 -9.92 -1.74 12.14
C PHE A 140 -10.60 -0.89 13.22
N ASP A 141 -10.77 0.41 12.94
CA ASP A 141 -11.77 1.21 13.67
C ASP A 141 -13.17 0.69 13.33
N LYS A 142 -13.89 0.28 14.37
CA LYS A 142 -15.18 -0.43 14.18
C LYS A 142 -16.31 0.50 13.75
N GLU A 143 -16.27 1.77 14.14
CA GLU A 143 -17.30 2.75 13.79
C GLU A 143 -17.13 3.16 12.31
N PHE A 144 -15.92 3.51 11.91
CA PHE A 144 -15.59 3.82 10.52
C PHE A 144 -15.88 2.64 9.59
N SER A 145 -15.44 1.45 9.98
CA SER A 145 -15.51 0.25 9.12
C SER A 145 -16.90 -0.42 9.11
N LYS A 146 -17.86 0.08 9.88
CA LYS A 146 -19.18 -0.54 9.99
C LYS A 146 -19.86 -0.77 8.63
N GLY A 147 -19.88 0.23 7.75
CA GLY A 147 -20.47 0.12 6.43
C GLY A 147 -19.79 -0.94 5.55
N LEU A 148 -18.47 -1.07 5.69
CA LEU A 148 -17.69 -2.11 5.00
C LEU A 148 -18.04 -3.49 5.55
N PHE A 149 -18.15 -3.65 6.88
CA PHE A 149 -18.47 -4.92 7.51
C PHE A 149 -19.92 -5.36 7.19
N ASP A 150 -20.86 -4.43 7.19
CA ASP A 150 -22.25 -4.71 6.76
C ASP A 150 -22.27 -5.21 5.29
N TYR A 151 -21.43 -4.64 4.41
CA TYR A 151 -21.29 -5.08 3.02
C TYR A 151 -20.59 -6.45 2.88
N TRP A 152 -19.69 -6.79 3.77
CA TRP A 152 -19.08 -8.12 3.82
C TRP A 152 -20.05 -9.21 4.23
N GLU A 153 -20.99 -8.89 5.13
CA GLU A 153 -22.02 -9.83 5.58
C GLU A 153 -23.12 -10.02 4.54
N ASP A 154 -23.56 -8.91 3.95
CA ASP A 154 -24.61 -8.89 2.95
C ASP A 154 -24.21 -7.97 1.78
N ARG A 155 -23.82 -8.59 0.66
CA ARG A 155 -23.44 -7.91 -0.59
C ARG A 155 -24.68 -7.40 -1.36
N SER A 156 -25.62 -6.78 -0.66
CA SER A 156 -26.81 -6.19 -1.28
C SER A 156 -26.52 -4.82 -1.89
N GLU A 157 -27.37 -4.40 -2.84
CA GLU A 157 -27.33 -3.04 -3.41
C GLU A 157 -27.43 -1.97 -2.32
N LYS A 158 -28.24 -2.23 -1.27
CA LYS A 158 -28.41 -1.30 -0.15
C LYS A 158 -27.08 -1.04 0.57
N ASN A 159 -26.34 -2.08 0.88
CA ASN A 159 -25.03 -1.94 1.57
C ASN A 159 -23.94 -1.41 0.64
N ALA A 160 -23.97 -1.79 -0.65
CA ALA A 160 -23.11 -1.19 -1.66
C ALA A 160 -23.34 0.33 -1.77
N GLN A 161 -24.62 0.77 -1.73
CA GLN A 161 -24.98 2.19 -1.84
C GLN A 161 -24.38 3.02 -0.69
N VAL A 162 -24.29 2.47 0.52
CA VAL A 162 -23.64 3.15 1.67
C VAL A 162 -22.17 3.50 1.34
N LEU A 163 -21.44 2.58 0.71
CA LEU A 163 -20.05 2.81 0.30
C LEU A 163 -19.95 3.80 -0.87
N LEU A 164 -20.88 3.70 -1.84
CA LEU A 164 -20.96 4.60 -2.99
C LEU A 164 -21.27 6.04 -2.59
N ASP A 165 -22.12 6.24 -1.59
CA ASP A 165 -22.61 7.55 -1.19
C ASP A 165 -21.58 8.34 -0.36
N TRP A 166 -20.57 7.65 0.17
CA TRP A 166 -19.55 8.31 0.98
C TRP A 166 -18.13 7.91 0.60
N LEU A 167 -17.75 6.65 0.76
CA LEU A 167 -16.37 6.19 0.62
C LEU A 167 -15.81 6.42 -0.80
N LEU A 168 -16.65 6.25 -1.84
CA LEU A 168 -16.29 6.39 -3.25
C LEU A 168 -16.68 7.77 -3.82
N THR A 169 -16.75 8.80 -2.97
CA THR A 169 -16.99 10.19 -3.35
C THR A 169 -15.75 11.05 -3.11
N ILE A 170 -15.75 12.25 -3.70
CA ILE A 170 -14.67 13.22 -3.46
C ILE A 170 -14.56 13.61 -1.98
N GLU A 171 -15.66 13.62 -1.22
CA GLU A 171 -15.67 13.91 0.21
C GLU A 171 -14.99 12.78 0.98
N GLY A 172 -15.28 11.52 0.66
CA GLY A 172 -14.61 10.35 1.23
C GLY A 172 -13.12 10.32 0.88
N THR A 173 -12.76 10.57 -0.38
CA THR A 173 -11.37 10.67 -0.81
C THR A 173 -10.63 11.77 -0.07
N LYS A 174 -11.20 12.97 0.07
CA LYS A 174 -10.61 14.06 0.88
C LYS A 174 -10.45 13.68 2.34
N TRP A 175 -11.43 13.00 2.91
CA TRP A 175 -11.37 12.58 4.31
C TRP A 175 -10.16 11.68 4.56
N HIS A 176 -9.85 10.74 3.67
CA HIS A 176 -8.67 9.87 3.80
C HIS A 176 -7.37 10.66 3.89
N TYR A 177 -7.28 11.79 3.16
CA TYR A 177 -6.09 12.63 3.16
C TYR A 177 -6.03 13.63 4.32
N LEU A 178 -7.17 14.11 4.80
CA LEU A 178 -7.24 15.24 5.72
C LEU A 178 -7.55 14.85 7.16
N HIS A 179 -8.15 13.65 7.38
CA HIS A 179 -8.45 13.19 8.74
C HIS A 179 -7.17 12.87 9.52
N GLY A 180 -7.07 13.42 10.72
CA GLY A 180 -5.95 13.17 11.63
C GLY A 180 -4.65 13.90 11.29
N VAL A 181 -4.58 14.68 10.21
CA VAL A 181 -3.40 15.49 9.88
C VAL A 181 -3.29 16.70 10.81
N ARG A 182 -2.05 17.13 11.09
CA ARG A 182 -1.79 18.30 11.95
C ARG A 182 -2.06 19.62 11.23
N ASP A 183 -1.70 19.69 9.96
CA ASP A 183 -1.83 20.88 9.16
C ASP A 183 -2.37 20.55 7.75
N PRO A 184 -3.71 20.61 7.56
CA PRO A 184 -4.33 20.32 6.27
C PRO A 184 -3.83 21.22 5.13
N SER A 185 -3.26 22.41 5.43
CA SER A 185 -2.72 23.30 4.41
C SER A 185 -1.46 22.77 3.72
N ARG A 186 -0.81 21.76 4.29
CA ARG A 186 0.36 21.07 3.73
C ARG A 186 -0.01 19.93 2.77
N ILE A 187 -1.27 19.52 2.75
CA ILE A 187 -1.73 18.42 1.90
C ILE A 187 -2.14 18.96 0.53
N SER A 188 -1.46 18.50 -0.53
CA SER A 188 -1.78 18.96 -1.88
C SER A 188 -3.18 18.50 -2.31
N PRO A 189 -4.02 19.41 -2.82
CA PRO A 189 -5.31 19.06 -3.38
C PRO A 189 -5.22 18.16 -4.62
N ASP A 190 -4.07 18.11 -5.30
CA ASP A 190 -3.84 17.25 -6.45
C ASP A 190 -4.07 15.76 -6.08
N ASN A 191 -3.79 15.38 -4.83
CA ASN A 191 -3.96 14.02 -4.34
C ASN A 191 -5.38 13.51 -4.56
N TRP A 192 -6.36 14.16 -3.92
CA TRP A 192 -7.75 13.70 -4.03
C TRP A 192 -8.38 14.01 -5.38
N VAL A 193 -7.87 15.02 -6.12
CA VAL A 193 -8.36 15.32 -7.48
C VAL A 193 -7.95 14.18 -8.43
N ILE A 194 -6.70 13.71 -8.36
CA ILE A 194 -6.20 12.62 -9.19
C ILE A 194 -6.89 11.31 -8.82
N ASP A 195 -6.95 10.99 -7.54
CA ASP A 195 -7.53 9.74 -7.07
C ASP A 195 -9.03 9.66 -7.37
N GLN A 196 -9.77 10.76 -7.16
CA GLN A 196 -11.19 10.80 -7.50
C GLN A 196 -11.43 10.67 -9.01
N ALA A 197 -10.61 11.32 -9.84
CA ALA A 197 -10.71 11.18 -11.29
C ALA A 197 -10.50 9.71 -11.72
N ASN A 198 -9.62 8.99 -11.06
CA ASN A 198 -9.43 7.56 -11.28
C ASN A 198 -10.63 6.72 -10.83
N GLN A 199 -11.21 7.02 -9.66
CA GLN A 199 -12.40 6.34 -9.17
C GLN A 199 -13.65 6.58 -10.04
N ASP A 200 -13.75 7.78 -10.62
CA ASP A 200 -14.89 8.18 -11.47
C ASP A 200 -14.79 7.67 -12.91
N ARG A 201 -13.72 6.96 -13.28
CA ARG A 201 -13.65 6.30 -14.61
C ARG A 201 -14.83 5.35 -14.78
N PRO A 202 -15.41 5.24 -16.00
CA PRO A 202 -16.51 4.32 -16.26
C PRO A 202 -16.22 2.88 -15.78
N GLY A 203 -17.11 2.33 -14.96
CA GLY A 203 -17.00 0.98 -14.39
C GLY A 203 -16.08 0.86 -13.17
N ASN A 204 -15.29 1.90 -12.82
CA ASN A 204 -14.30 1.76 -11.75
C ASN A 204 -14.93 1.68 -10.36
N LYS A 205 -16.11 2.26 -10.13
CA LYS A 205 -16.84 2.10 -8.86
C LYS A 205 -17.23 0.66 -8.59
N ASP A 206 -17.61 -0.10 -9.63
CA ASP A 206 -17.89 -1.54 -9.50
C ASP A 206 -16.62 -2.32 -9.15
N ILE A 207 -15.47 -1.92 -9.74
CA ILE A 207 -14.16 -2.48 -9.41
C ILE A 207 -13.83 -2.22 -7.94
N GLN A 208 -13.96 -0.97 -7.48
CA GLN A 208 -13.69 -0.63 -6.08
C GLN A 208 -14.61 -1.39 -5.11
N LEU A 209 -15.89 -1.48 -5.40
CA LEU A 209 -16.82 -2.31 -4.61
C LEU A 209 -16.42 -3.79 -4.58
N SER A 210 -15.92 -4.33 -5.70
CA SER A 210 -15.41 -5.69 -5.76
C SER A 210 -14.17 -5.87 -4.87
N ILE A 211 -13.19 -4.96 -4.93
CA ILE A 211 -11.98 -4.97 -4.11
C ILE A 211 -12.34 -4.87 -2.63
N LEU A 212 -13.19 -3.90 -2.26
CA LEU A 212 -13.67 -3.71 -0.88
C LEU A 212 -14.40 -4.94 -0.34
N TYR A 213 -15.22 -5.60 -1.16
CA TYR A 213 -15.85 -6.85 -0.77
C TYR A 213 -14.86 -7.99 -0.56
N ASN A 214 -13.86 -8.11 -1.45
CA ASN A 214 -12.83 -9.14 -1.36
C ASN A 214 -11.89 -8.96 -0.15
N ALA A 215 -11.83 -7.77 0.47
CA ALA A 215 -11.10 -7.54 1.71
C ALA A 215 -11.58 -8.46 2.85
N LYS A 216 -12.84 -8.94 2.83
CA LYS A 216 -13.34 -9.98 3.74
C LYS A 216 -12.44 -11.23 3.79
N ARG A 217 -11.81 -11.58 2.67
CA ARG A 217 -10.93 -12.77 2.59
C ARG A 217 -9.63 -12.61 3.39
N ASN A 218 -9.30 -11.39 3.83
CA ASN A 218 -8.17 -11.19 4.74
C ASN A 218 -8.41 -11.86 6.08
N LEU A 219 -9.68 -12.01 6.52
CA LEU A 219 -10.03 -12.68 7.77
C LEU A 219 -9.47 -14.12 7.82
N ASP A 220 -9.53 -14.83 6.69
CA ASP A 220 -8.98 -16.19 6.57
C ASP A 220 -7.46 -16.14 6.42
N ALA A 221 -6.90 -15.11 5.79
CA ALA A 221 -5.47 -14.99 5.49
C ALA A 221 -4.61 -14.50 6.68
N TYR A 222 -5.21 -13.85 7.68
CA TYR A 222 -4.45 -13.35 8.83
C TYR A 222 -3.65 -14.45 9.55
N ALA A 223 -4.22 -15.63 9.70
CA ALA A 223 -3.53 -16.73 10.36
C ALA A 223 -2.22 -17.12 9.63
N ASP A 224 -2.24 -17.15 8.30
CA ASP A 224 -1.08 -17.47 7.46
C ASP A 224 -0.03 -16.36 7.52
N TRP A 225 -0.46 -15.06 7.50
CA TRP A 225 0.46 -13.93 7.61
C TRP A 225 1.15 -13.92 8.97
N GLN A 226 0.40 -14.12 10.05
CA GLN A 226 0.94 -14.17 11.41
C GLN A 226 1.86 -15.40 11.59
N GLU A 227 1.55 -16.52 10.97
CA GLU A 227 2.44 -17.70 10.94
C GLU A 227 3.74 -17.40 10.18
N TYR A 228 3.65 -16.73 9.02
CA TYR A 228 4.82 -16.26 8.27
C TYR A 228 5.70 -15.36 9.16
N PHE A 229 5.12 -14.39 9.86
CA PHE A 229 5.87 -13.51 10.77
C PHE A 229 6.58 -14.31 11.86
N ARG A 230 5.90 -15.25 12.50
CA ARG A 230 6.49 -16.09 13.56
C ARG A 230 7.62 -16.97 13.04
N LYS A 231 7.47 -17.56 11.85
CA LYS A 231 8.45 -18.49 11.28
C LYS A 231 9.65 -17.80 10.64
N GLN A 232 9.41 -16.77 9.87
CA GLN A 232 10.45 -16.12 9.06
C GLN A 232 11.14 -14.97 9.78
N GLN A 233 10.49 -14.36 10.77
CA GLN A 233 11.01 -13.22 11.53
C GLN A 233 11.62 -12.14 10.60
N PRO A 234 10.91 -11.69 9.53
CA PRO A 234 11.48 -10.70 8.64
C PRO A 234 11.78 -9.40 9.39
N PRO A 235 12.89 -8.72 9.11
CA PRO A 235 13.09 -7.37 9.61
C PRO A 235 11.89 -6.49 9.24
N MET A 236 11.33 -5.77 10.22
CA MET A 236 10.14 -4.94 9.99
C MET A 236 10.29 -3.55 10.62
N LEU A 237 10.01 -2.53 9.81
CA LEU A 237 9.83 -1.15 10.21
C LEU A 237 8.34 -0.80 10.08
N ILE A 238 7.75 -0.25 11.12
CA ILE A 238 6.36 0.20 11.15
C ILE A 238 6.35 1.71 11.35
N THR A 239 5.86 2.45 10.35
CA THR A 239 5.65 3.89 10.41
C THR A 239 4.15 4.15 10.36
N TRP A 240 3.56 4.60 11.46
CA TRP A 240 2.11 4.62 11.60
C TRP A 240 1.59 6.00 11.95
N GLY A 241 0.67 6.53 11.14
CA GLY A 241 -0.09 7.72 11.50
C GLY A 241 -1.03 7.41 12.66
N LYS A 242 -0.71 7.92 13.85
CA LYS A 242 -1.43 7.56 15.09
C LYS A 242 -2.87 8.10 15.16
N ASN A 243 -3.19 9.09 14.31
CA ASN A 243 -4.50 9.71 14.24
C ASN A 243 -5.35 9.13 13.09
N ASP A 244 -4.94 7.98 12.53
CA ASP A 244 -5.69 7.29 11.49
C ASP A 244 -7.06 6.87 12.02
N GLY A 245 -8.12 7.25 11.30
CA GLY A 245 -9.50 6.88 11.63
C GLY A 245 -9.95 5.56 11.01
N ILE A 246 -9.06 4.88 10.25
CA ILE A 246 -9.34 3.60 9.59
C ILE A 246 -8.69 2.47 10.36
N PHE A 247 -7.38 2.59 10.60
CA PHE A 247 -6.58 1.60 11.32
C PHE A 247 -6.00 2.19 12.60
N THR A 248 -6.37 1.59 13.72
CA THR A 248 -6.01 2.06 15.06
C THR A 248 -4.53 1.84 15.39
N VAL A 249 -4.03 2.55 16.40
CA VAL A 249 -2.67 2.34 16.94
C VAL A 249 -2.51 0.91 17.48
N GLU A 250 -3.59 0.33 18.05
CA GLU A 250 -3.57 -1.06 18.50
C GLU A 250 -3.15 -2.01 17.38
N GLY A 251 -3.63 -1.78 16.13
CA GLY A 251 -3.22 -2.56 14.96
C GLY A 251 -1.72 -2.51 14.70
N ALA A 252 -1.09 -1.34 14.89
CA ALA A 252 0.35 -1.20 14.76
C ALA A 252 1.13 -1.95 15.86
N GLU A 253 0.60 -1.94 17.08
CA GLU A 253 1.22 -2.61 18.22
C GLU A 253 1.10 -4.13 18.14
N LEU A 254 0.03 -4.64 17.53
CA LEU A 254 -0.21 -6.08 17.38
C LEU A 254 0.87 -6.81 16.58
N TYR A 255 1.53 -6.14 15.63
CA TYR A 255 2.67 -6.75 14.91
C TYR A 255 3.77 -7.25 15.84
N LYS A 256 3.96 -6.60 16.99
CA LYS A 256 4.98 -7.00 17.97
C LYS A 256 4.70 -8.32 18.68
N ARG A 257 3.48 -8.85 18.57
CA ARG A 257 3.14 -10.18 19.09
C ARG A 257 3.92 -11.27 18.33
N GLU A 258 3.99 -11.14 17.01
CA GLU A 258 4.67 -12.08 16.13
C GLU A 258 6.13 -11.68 15.85
N LEU A 259 6.40 -10.37 15.85
CA LEU A 259 7.70 -9.76 15.52
C LEU A 259 8.19 -8.85 16.66
N PRO A 260 8.69 -9.41 17.78
CA PRO A 260 9.11 -8.61 18.95
C PRO A 260 10.18 -7.57 18.63
N ASN A 261 10.99 -7.80 17.59
CA ASN A 261 12.08 -6.92 17.15
C ASN A 261 11.63 -5.90 16.09
N ALA A 262 10.34 -5.84 15.72
CA ALA A 262 9.83 -4.82 14.79
C ALA A 262 10.04 -3.42 15.39
N GLU A 263 10.51 -2.50 14.55
CA GLU A 263 10.67 -1.10 14.92
C GLU A 263 9.35 -0.36 14.69
N LEU A 264 8.78 0.24 15.72
CA LEU A 264 7.51 0.97 15.64
C LEU A 264 7.71 2.45 15.92
N TYR A 265 7.27 3.28 14.98
CA TYR A 265 7.25 4.74 15.07
C TYR A 265 5.81 5.24 14.85
N LEU A 266 5.22 5.79 15.91
CA LEU A 266 3.92 6.45 15.85
C LEU A 266 4.14 7.92 15.47
N LEU A 267 3.60 8.31 14.32
CA LEU A 267 3.73 9.65 13.74
C LEU A 267 2.45 10.45 14.00
N ASP A 268 2.61 11.73 14.30
CA ASP A 268 1.47 12.62 14.61
C ASP A 268 0.79 13.11 13.32
N THR A 269 0.14 12.19 12.62
CA THR A 269 -0.56 12.41 11.34
C THR A 269 -1.63 11.35 11.13
N GLY A 270 -2.42 11.47 10.05
CA GLY A 270 -3.50 10.57 9.68
C GLY A 270 -3.06 9.37 8.83
N HIS A 271 -4.01 8.83 8.05
CA HIS A 271 -3.84 7.61 7.26
C HIS A 271 -2.73 7.73 6.21
N PHE A 272 -2.69 8.80 5.41
CA PHE A 272 -1.64 9.03 4.41
C PHE A 272 -0.41 9.71 5.04
N ALA A 273 0.28 9.00 5.93
CA ALA A 273 1.40 9.56 6.69
C ALA A 273 2.52 10.16 5.82
N LEU A 274 2.71 9.67 4.60
CA LEU A 274 3.68 10.22 3.63
C LEU A 274 3.39 11.65 3.22
N GLU A 275 2.17 12.16 3.36
CA GLU A 275 1.86 13.53 2.94
C GLU A 275 2.46 14.58 3.88
N GLU A 276 2.52 14.30 5.18
CA GLU A 276 3.11 15.21 6.17
C GLU A 276 4.52 14.80 6.61
N GLU A 277 4.82 13.51 6.63
CA GLU A 277 5.99 12.93 7.30
C GLU A 277 6.98 12.24 6.35
N VAL A 278 6.93 12.57 5.03
CA VAL A 278 7.79 11.92 4.03
C VAL A 278 9.27 12.00 4.38
N ASP A 279 9.77 13.13 4.87
CA ASP A 279 11.18 13.31 5.25
C ASP A 279 11.55 12.39 6.42
N ARG A 280 10.66 12.28 7.42
CA ARG A 280 10.87 11.42 8.58
C ARG A 280 10.82 9.95 8.19
N ILE A 281 9.81 9.55 7.41
CA ILE A 281 9.66 8.18 6.93
C ILE A 281 10.85 7.79 6.03
N GLY A 282 11.23 8.64 5.08
CA GLY A 282 12.38 8.40 4.21
C GLY A 282 13.69 8.22 5.00
N SER A 283 13.93 9.05 6.01
CA SER A 283 15.09 8.91 6.89
C SER A 283 15.10 7.59 7.67
N LEU A 284 13.95 7.23 8.27
CA LEU A 284 13.78 5.96 8.98
C LEU A 284 13.99 4.76 8.07
N MET A 285 13.47 4.83 6.83
CA MET A 285 13.68 3.78 5.83
C MET A 285 15.15 3.63 5.46
N HIS A 286 15.88 4.72 5.20
CA HIS A 286 17.33 4.67 4.93
C HIS A 286 18.08 4.01 6.09
N GLU A 287 17.87 4.47 7.32
CA GLU A 287 18.52 3.92 8.50
C GLU A 287 18.20 2.42 8.69
N PHE A 288 16.96 2.03 8.46
CA PHE A 288 16.50 0.65 8.58
C PHE A 288 17.07 -0.24 7.47
N LEU A 289 16.94 0.16 6.21
CA LEU A 289 17.40 -0.61 5.06
C LEU A 289 18.92 -0.76 5.01
N ASP A 290 19.66 0.30 5.37
CA ASP A 290 21.14 0.26 5.45
C ASP A 290 21.62 -0.79 6.47
N ARG A 291 20.87 -0.99 7.56
CA ARG A 291 21.21 -2.00 8.59
C ARG A 291 20.79 -3.40 8.23
N THR A 292 19.74 -3.55 7.42
CA THR A 292 19.12 -4.86 7.14
C THR A 292 19.56 -5.48 5.83
N ILE A 293 19.70 -4.69 4.76
CA ILE A 293 19.98 -5.20 3.41
C ILE A 293 21.49 -5.21 3.11
N ASN A 294 22.24 -4.24 3.63
CA ASN A 294 23.68 -4.09 3.32
C ASN A 294 24.60 -4.93 4.23
N LYS A 295 24.08 -5.93 4.93
CA LYS A 295 24.87 -6.82 5.80
C LYS A 295 25.45 -8.06 5.10
N ASN A 296 25.37 -8.14 3.75
CA ASN A 296 25.93 -9.25 2.97
C ASN A 296 27.15 -8.82 2.19
#